data_bfadbf8932954e30a7bb79afea95608a
#
_entry.id   bfadbf8932954e30a7bb79afea95608a
#
_cell.length_a   1.000
_cell.length_b   1.000
_cell.length_c   1.000
_cell.angle_alpha   90.00
_cell.angle_beta   90.00
_cell.angle_gamma   90.00
#
_symmetry.space_group_name_H-M   'P 1'
#
loop_
_entity.id
_entity.type
_entity.pdbx_description
1 polymer ?
#
loop_
_entity_poly.entity_id
_entity_poly.type
_entity_poly.pdbx_seq_one_letter_code
_entity_poly.pdbx_strand_id
1 'polypeptide(L)'
;MPTIEVLTDRVEPVAKTAMTGDILARFQREPDTLVIPVVDGDRPIGLIERGDFLLKLAGPLGQSLYGAREVVHVMDPEPAVIESGVRVDAFSSIILKSGPGALMRGFIVTHGGAYRGVGTAVALLRAINEDQRHENQRLVEQLRSSDAAERALQTAARDKSRFMSLLNRELSTSMNGVLAVAELLHRQPLNEAA
;
A
#
# COMPACT_ATOMS: atom_id res chain seq x y z
N MET A 1 10.40 1.90 -1.60
CA MET A 1 9.45 2.92 -2.10
C MET A 1 9.00 2.48 -3.48
N PRO A 2 7.68 2.45 -3.74
CA PRO A 2 7.15 1.98 -5.01
C PRO A 2 7.51 2.92 -6.17
N THR A 3 7.66 2.34 -7.36
CA THR A 3 7.84 3.05 -8.63
C THR A 3 6.48 3.27 -9.30
N ILE A 4 6.45 4.12 -10.32
CA ILE A 4 5.25 4.41 -11.14
C ILE A 4 4.64 3.15 -11.76
N GLU A 5 5.42 2.10 -11.92
CA GLU A 5 4.94 0.82 -12.44
C GLU A 5 3.74 0.24 -11.66
N VAL A 6 3.70 0.48 -10.34
CA VAL A 6 2.57 0.06 -9.47
C VAL A 6 1.29 0.84 -9.77
N LEU A 7 1.41 2.04 -10.35
CA LEU A 7 0.28 2.91 -10.71
C LEU A 7 -0.18 2.73 -12.14
N THR A 8 0.36 1.72 -12.84
CA THR A 8 0.19 1.56 -14.29
C THR A 8 -0.90 0.53 -14.58
N ASP A 9 -1.99 0.99 -15.20
CA ASP A 9 -3.00 0.14 -15.78
C ASP A 9 -2.60 -0.23 -17.21
N ARG A 10 -2.77 -1.52 -17.57
CA ARG A 10 -2.48 -1.99 -18.90
C ARG A 10 -3.69 -1.76 -19.80
N VAL A 11 -3.65 -0.68 -20.57
CA VAL A 11 -4.65 -0.38 -21.59
C VAL A 11 -4.03 -0.67 -22.95
N GLU A 12 -4.73 -1.42 -23.81
CA GLU A 12 -4.25 -1.71 -25.15
C GLU A 12 -4.18 -0.42 -25.99
N PRO A 13 -3.03 -0.06 -26.54
CA PRO A 13 -2.89 1.15 -27.32
C PRO A 13 -3.55 1.00 -28.70
N VAL A 14 -3.87 2.13 -29.32
CA VAL A 14 -4.34 2.16 -30.71
C VAL A 14 -3.29 2.79 -31.63
N ALA A 15 -3.25 2.33 -32.87
CA ALA A 15 -2.38 2.92 -33.88
C ALA A 15 -2.86 4.34 -34.24
N LYS A 16 -1.94 5.20 -34.68
CA LYS A 16 -2.25 6.56 -35.13
C LYS A 16 -3.29 6.64 -36.26
N THR A 17 -3.42 5.57 -37.03
CA THR A 17 -4.37 5.42 -38.16
C THR A 17 -5.74 4.88 -37.69
N ALA A 18 -5.95 4.59 -36.41
CA ALA A 18 -7.24 4.15 -35.92
C ALA A 18 -8.29 5.23 -36.16
N MET A 19 -9.51 4.80 -36.44
CA MET A 19 -10.60 5.73 -36.74
C MET A 19 -11.32 6.17 -35.46
N THR A 20 -11.73 7.42 -35.42
CA THR A 20 -12.48 7.99 -34.27
C THR A 20 -13.73 7.19 -33.94
N GLY A 21 -14.41 6.62 -34.95
CA GLY A 21 -15.58 5.75 -34.74
C GLY A 21 -15.25 4.47 -33.95
N ASP A 22 -14.08 3.88 -34.18
CA ASP A 22 -13.63 2.68 -33.46
C ASP A 22 -13.35 3.00 -31.97
N ILE A 23 -12.80 4.20 -31.71
CA ILE A 23 -12.57 4.67 -30.34
C ILE A 23 -13.89 4.87 -29.61
N LEU A 24 -14.88 5.47 -30.26
CA LEU A 24 -16.21 5.64 -29.67
C LEU A 24 -16.83 4.26 -29.33
N ALA A 25 -16.79 3.32 -30.26
CA ALA A 25 -17.29 1.96 -30.04
C ALA A 25 -16.54 1.24 -28.91
N ARG A 26 -15.23 1.47 -28.79
CA ARG A 26 -14.42 0.92 -27.71
C ARG A 26 -14.81 1.50 -26.35
N PHE A 27 -14.95 2.81 -26.22
CA PHE A 27 -15.41 3.44 -24.98
C PHE A 27 -16.83 2.99 -24.57
N GLN A 28 -17.70 2.64 -25.53
CA GLN A 28 -19.03 2.11 -25.23
C GLN A 28 -18.96 0.67 -24.69
N ARG A 29 -18.05 -0.16 -25.22
CA ARG A 29 -17.86 -1.55 -24.78
C ARG A 29 -17.09 -1.67 -23.47
N GLU A 30 -16.19 -0.74 -23.22
CA GLU A 30 -15.28 -0.72 -22.06
C GLU A 30 -15.59 0.50 -21.18
N PRO A 31 -16.67 0.49 -20.36
CA PRO A 31 -17.08 1.66 -19.59
C PRO A 31 -16.06 2.11 -18.54
N ASP A 32 -15.21 1.21 -18.08
CA ASP A 32 -14.18 1.51 -17.07
C ASP A 32 -12.87 2.07 -17.67
N THR A 33 -12.70 1.99 -19.00
CA THR A 33 -11.54 2.57 -19.68
C THR A 33 -11.69 4.09 -19.74
N LEU A 34 -10.86 4.80 -19.02
CA LEU A 34 -10.89 6.28 -18.95
C LEU A 34 -10.04 6.93 -20.02
N VAL A 35 -8.94 6.28 -20.41
CA VAL A 35 -7.96 6.81 -21.37
C VAL A 35 -7.51 5.73 -22.35
N ILE A 36 -7.26 6.11 -23.58
CA ILE A 36 -6.72 5.22 -24.62
C ILE A 36 -5.45 5.87 -25.19
N PRO A 37 -4.29 5.21 -25.06
CA PRO A 37 -3.03 5.71 -25.64
C PRO A 37 -2.99 5.49 -27.14
N VAL A 38 -2.37 6.44 -27.85
CA VAL A 38 -2.13 6.38 -29.28
C VAL A 38 -0.63 6.19 -29.51
N VAL A 39 -0.28 5.21 -30.32
CA VAL A 39 1.12 4.86 -30.60
C VAL A 39 1.46 4.89 -32.09
N ASP A 40 2.72 5.12 -32.37
CA ASP A 40 3.36 4.88 -33.68
C ASP A 40 4.43 3.79 -33.49
N GLY A 41 4.12 2.55 -33.89
CA GLY A 41 4.85 1.37 -33.43
C GLY A 41 4.70 1.20 -31.92
N ASP A 42 5.81 1.13 -31.18
CA ASP A 42 5.84 1.03 -29.72
C ASP A 42 5.91 2.40 -29.01
N ARG A 43 6.02 3.48 -29.79
CA ARG A 43 6.24 4.82 -29.24
C ARG A 43 4.92 5.56 -29.03
N PRO A 44 4.60 6.02 -27.82
CA PRO A 44 3.39 6.80 -27.59
C PRO A 44 3.53 8.18 -28.23
N ILE A 45 2.48 8.62 -28.92
CA ILE A 45 2.39 9.91 -29.62
C ILE A 45 1.21 10.75 -29.19
N GLY A 46 0.31 10.21 -28.39
CA GLY A 46 -0.86 10.92 -27.90
C GLY A 46 -1.69 10.11 -26.92
N LEU A 47 -2.66 10.76 -26.32
CA LEU A 47 -3.60 10.19 -25.36
C LEU A 47 -5.01 10.66 -25.70
N ILE A 48 -5.99 9.77 -25.59
CA ILE A 48 -7.40 10.09 -25.75
C ILE A 48 -8.06 9.92 -24.37
N GLU A 49 -8.45 11.01 -23.75
CA GLU A 49 -9.25 10.99 -22.52
C GLU A 49 -10.74 10.94 -22.90
N ARG A 50 -11.49 10.06 -22.21
CA ARG A 50 -12.91 9.78 -22.53
C ARG A 50 -13.78 11.02 -22.50
N GLY A 51 -13.70 11.86 -21.45
CA GLY A 51 -14.55 13.02 -21.28
C GLY A 51 -14.31 14.08 -22.35
N ASP A 52 -13.03 14.43 -22.59
CA ASP A 52 -12.62 15.37 -23.62
C ASP A 52 -13.01 14.88 -25.02
N PHE A 53 -12.83 13.58 -25.27
CA PHE A 53 -13.21 12.95 -26.53
C PHE A 53 -14.71 13.02 -26.78
N LEU A 54 -15.52 12.63 -25.80
CA LEU A 54 -16.98 12.68 -25.93
C LEU A 54 -17.50 14.11 -26.05
N LEU A 55 -16.88 15.06 -25.36
CA LEU A 55 -17.22 16.48 -25.46
C LEU A 55 -16.92 17.03 -26.85
N LYS A 56 -15.78 16.68 -27.44
CA LYS A 56 -15.42 17.04 -28.83
C LYS A 56 -16.45 16.51 -29.83
N LEU A 57 -16.89 15.25 -29.67
CA LEU A 57 -17.87 14.63 -30.57
C LEU A 57 -19.31 15.16 -30.36
N ALA A 58 -19.68 15.54 -29.14
CA ALA A 58 -20.99 16.08 -28.81
C ALA A 58 -21.19 17.53 -29.26
N GLY A 59 -20.10 18.21 -29.65
CA GLY A 59 -20.18 19.57 -30.19
C GLY A 59 -21.03 19.68 -31.46
N PRO A 60 -21.58 20.85 -31.79
CA PRO A 60 -22.53 21.04 -32.90
C PRO A 60 -22.07 20.52 -34.27
N LEU A 61 -20.73 20.46 -34.48
CA LEU A 61 -20.11 19.96 -35.70
C LEU A 61 -19.18 18.77 -35.44
N GLY A 62 -19.14 18.27 -34.19
CA GLY A 62 -18.14 17.28 -33.75
C GLY A 62 -18.18 15.99 -34.57
N GLN A 63 -19.37 15.46 -34.78
CA GLN A 63 -19.54 14.22 -35.55
C GLN A 63 -19.22 14.39 -37.04
N SER A 64 -19.57 15.54 -37.61
CA SER A 64 -19.23 15.86 -39.02
C SER A 64 -17.75 16.11 -39.22
N LEU A 65 -17.08 16.74 -38.27
CA LEU A 65 -15.65 17.05 -38.35
C LEU A 65 -14.74 15.87 -38.03
N TYR A 66 -15.13 15.06 -37.06
CA TYR A 66 -14.23 14.06 -36.47
C TYR A 66 -14.70 12.60 -36.65
N GLY A 67 -16.01 12.35 -36.87
CA GLY A 67 -16.59 11.00 -36.86
C GLY A 67 -15.94 9.99 -37.82
N ALA A 68 -15.44 10.45 -38.97
CA ALA A 68 -14.78 9.62 -39.96
C ALA A 68 -13.29 9.99 -40.14
N ARG A 69 -12.65 10.53 -39.11
CA ARG A 69 -11.24 10.90 -39.15
C ARG A 69 -10.38 9.96 -38.28
N GLU A 70 -9.08 9.97 -38.55
CA GLU A 70 -8.09 9.30 -37.71
C GLU A 70 -7.98 9.94 -36.32
N VAL A 71 -7.60 9.15 -35.34
CA VAL A 71 -7.50 9.55 -33.92
C VAL A 71 -6.53 10.70 -33.65
N VAL A 72 -5.54 10.91 -34.51
CA VAL A 72 -4.57 12.01 -34.40
C VAL A 72 -5.24 13.38 -34.39
N HIS A 73 -6.44 13.52 -34.94
CA HIS A 73 -7.18 14.76 -34.95
C HIS A 73 -7.98 15.03 -33.66
N VAL A 74 -8.16 14.02 -32.82
CA VAL A 74 -8.98 14.13 -31.57
C VAL A 74 -8.18 13.88 -30.32
N MET A 75 -7.00 13.23 -30.41
CA MET A 75 -6.11 12.97 -29.29
C MET A 75 -5.53 14.24 -28.67
N ASP A 76 -5.02 14.15 -27.47
CA ASP A 76 -4.04 15.10 -26.90
C ASP A 76 -2.66 14.73 -27.47
N PRO A 77 -2.00 15.60 -28.24
CA PRO A 77 -0.70 15.29 -28.84
C PRO A 77 0.47 15.49 -27.87
N GLU A 78 0.25 16.11 -26.71
CA GLU A 78 1.28 16.41 -25.71
C GLU A 78 0.88 15.85 -24.31
N PRO A 79 0.59 14.53 -24.22
CA PRO A 79 0.24 13.95 -22.93
C PRO A 79 1.46 13.95 -21.99
N ALA A 80 1.21 13.94 -20.69
CA ALA A 80 2.29 13.67 -19.74
C ALA A 80 2.84 12.25 -19.95
N VAL A 81 4.15 12.14 -20.17
CA VAL A 81 4.85 10.86 -20.35
C VAL A 81 5.86 10.67 -19.23
N ILE A 82 5.86 9.51 -18.59
CA ILE A 82 6.67 9.24 -17.39
C ILE A 82 7.33 7.87 -17.53
N GLU A 83 8.61 7.79 -17.23
CA GLU A 83 9.34 6.52 -17.20
C GLU A 83 8.93 5.65 -16.00
N SER A 84 8.75 4.35 -16.22
CA SER A 84 8.28 3.37 -15.24
C SER A 84 9.16 3.27 -13.99
N GLY A 85 10.47 3.58 -14.13
CA GLY A 85 11.43 3.58 -13.02
C GLY A 85 11.37 4.80 -12.11
N VAL A 86 10.55 5.83 -12.44
CA VAL A 86 10.40 7.02 -11.59
C VAL A 86 9.70 6.62 -10.29
N ARG A 87 10.21 7.14 -9.18
CA ARG A 87 9.61 6.92 -7.86
C ARG A 87 8.34 7.75 -7.69
N VAL A 88 7.38 7.21 -6.94
CA VAL A 88 6.09 7.87 -6.70
C VAL A 88 6.23 9.24 -6.03
N ASP A 89 7.21 9.42 -5.13
CA ASP A 89 7.49 10.71 -4.49
C ASP A 89 8.01 11.77 -5.49
N ALA A 90 8.91 11.38 -6.40
CA ALA A 90 9.38 12.25 -7.48
C ALA A 90 8.27 12.57 -8.49
N PHE A 91 7.40 11.62 -8.77
CA PHE A 91 6.23 11.79 -9.63
C PHE A 91 5.29 12.89 -9.13
N SER A 92 5.03 12.96 -7.83
CA SER A 92 4.20 14.01 -7.25
C SER A 92 4.70 15.40 -7.60
N SER A 93 6.03 15.59 -7.61
CA SER A 93 6.66 16.86 -7.98
C SER A 93 6.53 17.18 -9.47
N ILE A 94 6.56 16.16 -10.33
CA ILE A 94 6.40 16.32 -11.78
C ILE A 94 4.96 16.72 -12.11
N ILE A 95 3.99 16.00 -11.55
CA ILE A 95 2.55 16.28 -11.77
C ILE A 95 2.14 17.64 -11.22
N LEU A 96 2.63 18.04 -10.06
CA LEU A 96 2.36 19.38 -9.50
C LEU A 96 2.87 20.49 -10.40
N LYS A 97 3.99 20.29 -11.11
CA LYS A 97 4.52 21.25 -12.10
C LYS A 97 3.70 21.28 -13.38
N SER A 98 3.17 20.13 -13.83
CA SER A 98 2.31 20.02 -15.02
C SER A 98 0.88 20.48 -14.79
N GLY A 99 0.53 20.81 -13.55
CA GLY A 99 -0.80 21.27 -13.13
C GLY A 99 -1.79 20.12 -12.84
N PRO A 100 -2.82 20.38 -12.03
CA PRO A 100 -3.79 19.36 -11.61
C PRO A 100 -4.56 18.72 -12.77
N GLY A 101 -4.69 19.40 -13.89
CA GLY A 101 -5.34 18.87 -15.10
C GLY A 101 -4.62 17.69 -15.72
N ALA A 102 -3.27 17.59 -15.59
CA ALA A 102 -2.52 16.46 -16.12
C ALA A 102 -2.86 15.15 -15.38
N LEU A 103 -3.07 15.19 -14.06
CA LEU A 103 -3.49 14.04 -13.30
C LEU A 103 -4.90 13.57 -13.66
N MET A 104 -5.82 14.52 -13.91
CA MET A 104 -7.21 14.22 -14.27
C MET A 104 -7.33 13.60 -15.66
N ARG A 105 -6.52 14.06 -16.62
CA ARG A 105 -6.49 13.52 -17.99
C ARG A 105 -5.75 12.18 -18.12
N GLY A 106 -4.99 11.78 -17.08
CA GLY A 106 -4.12 10.62 -17.13
C GLY A 106 -2.75 10.92 -17.75
N PHE A 107 -1.86 9.95 -17.66
CA PHE A 107 -0.50 10.04 -18.19
C PHE A 107 -0.07 8.71 -18.80
N ILE A 108 0.89 8.75 -19.69
CA ILE A 108 1.47 7.56 -20.34
C ILE A 108 2.69 7.12 -19.54
N VAL A 109 2.81 5.81 -19.33
CA VAL A 109 4.00 5.20 -18.71
C VAL A 109 4.82 4.51 -19.81
N THR A 110 6.12 4.79 -19.84
CA THR A 110 7.08 4.23 -20.79
C THR A 110 8.20 3.48 -20.09
N HIS A 111 8.87 2.62 -20.84
CA HIS A 111 10.14 2.01 -20.44
C HIS A 111 11.11 2.09 -21.61
N GLY A 112 12.18 2.88 -21.46
CA GLY A 112 13.09 3.16 -22.56
C GLY A 112 12.42 3.85 -23.76
N GLY A 113 11.38 4.65 -23.51
CA GLY A 113 10.58 5.32 -24.53
C GLY A 113 9.49 4.46 -25.20
N ALA A 114 9.44 3.15 -24.92
CA ALA A 114 8.37 2.27 -25.39
C ALA A 114 7.16 2.29 -24.43
N TYR A 115 5.96 2.22 -25.00
CA TYR A 115 4.72 2.19 -24.24
C TYR A 115 4.65 0.98 -23.30
N ARG A 116 4.21 1.19 -22.06
CA ARG A 116 4.00 0.15 -21.04
C ARG A 116 2.59 0.13 -20.49
N GLY A 117 1.97 1.29 -20.38
CA GLY A 117 0.63 1.42 -19.84
C GLY A 117 0.26 2.88 -19.60
N VAL A 118 -0.83 3.10 -18.91
CA VAL A 118 -1.33 4.42 -18.54
C VAL A 118 -1.52 4.52 -17.03
N GLY A 119 -1.30 5.70 -16.50
CA GLY A 119 -1.64 6.01 -15.12
C GLY A 119 -2.81 6.98 -15.07
N THR A 120 -3.71 6.79 -14.11
CA THR A 120 -4.86 7.63 -13.87
C THR A 120 -4.92 8.06 -12.41
N ALA A 121 -5.68 9.11 -12.11
CA ALA A 121 -5.93 9.53 -10.74
C ALA A 121 -6.58 8.38 -9.91
N VAL A 122 -7.39 7.55 -10.56
CA VAL A 122 -8.03 6.40 -9.92
C VAL A 122 -7.00 5.35 -9.53
N ALA A 123 -6.05 5.03 -10.43
CA ALA A 123 -4.96 4.10 -10.13
C ALA A 123 -4.07 4.62 -8.98
N LEU A 124 -3.78 5.92 -8.97
CA LEU A 124 -3.05 6.55 -7.87
C LEU A 124 -3.78 6.42 -6.53
N LEU A 125 -5.08 6.73 -6.50
CA LEU A 125 -5.89 6.59 -5.28
C LEU A 125 -5.96 5.14 -4.78
N ARG A 126 -6.08 4.17 -5.68
CA ARG A 126 -6.03 2.74 -5.33
C ARG A 126 -4.70 2.39 -4.67
N ALA A 127 -3.59 2.76 -5.29
CA ALA A 127 -2.26 2.46 -4.76
C ALA A 127 -2.01 3.10 -3.38
N ILE A 128 -2.43 4.36 -3.18
CA ILE A 128 -2.35 5.02 -1.87
C ILE A 128 -3.18 4.28 -0.82
N ASN A 129 -4.40 3.88 -1.15
CA ASN A 129 -5.27 3.14 -0.24
C ASN A 129 -4.71 1.75 0.10
N GLU A 130 -4.11 1.05 -0.85
CA GLU A 130 -3.48 -0.25 -0.63
C GLU A 130 -2.25 -0.13 0.28
N ASP A 131 -1.40 0.86 0.03
CA ASP A 131 -0.22 1.13 0.87
C ASP A 131 -0.62 1.44 2.32
N GLN A 132 -1.63 2.30 2.52
CA GLN A 132 -2.18 2.60 3.85
C GLN A 132 -2.77 1.37 4.55
N ARG A 133 -3.46 0.49 3.81
CA ARG A 133 -3.99 -0.75 4.37
C ARG A 133 -2.87 -1.69 4.82
N HIS A 134 -1.83 -1.85 4.03
CA HIS A 134 -0.67 -2.67 4.40
C HIS A 134 0.06 -2.12 5.62
N GLU A 135 0.25 -0.81 5.70
CA GLU A 135 0.88 -0.17 6.85
C GLU A 135 0.04 -0.34 8.12
N ASN A 136 -1.28 -0.11 8.02
CA ASN A 136 -2.19 -0.33 9.14
C ASN A 136 -2.19 -1.80 9.62
N GLN A 137 -2.15 -2.76 8.70
CA GLN A 137 -2.06 -4.18 9.05
C GLN A 137 -0.76 -4.50 9.80
N ARG A 138 0.37 -3.95 9.34
CA ARG A 138 1.67 -4.11 10.02
C ARG A 138 1.64 -3.52 11.43
N LEU A 139 1.10 -2.33 11.60
CA LEU A 139 0.98 -1.69 12.91
C LEU A 139 0.09 -2.48 13.86
N VAL A 140 -1.05 -2.99 13.39
CA VAL A 140 -1.94 -3.85 14.19
C VAL A 140 -1.23 -5.14 14.63
N GLU A 141 -0.47 -5.77 13.75
CA GLU A 141 0.29 -6.99 14.08
C GLU A 141 1.41 -6.72 15.09
N GLN A 142 2.13 -5.61 14.94
CA GLN A 142 3.12 -5.18 15.93
C GLN A 142 2.50 -4.91 17.31
N LEU A 143 1.36 -4.24 17.36
CA LEU A 143 0.64 -4.02 18.60
C LEU A 143 0.22 -5.33 19.26
N ARG A 144 -0.34 -6.27 18.50
CA ARG A 144 -0.72 -7.60 19.02
C ARG A 144 0.45 -8.39 19.57
N SER A 145 1.59 -8.36 18.88
CA SER A 145 2.81 -9.06 19.34
C SER A 145 3.37 -8.42 20.61
N SER A 146 3.34 -7.09 20.72
CA SER A 146 3.76 -6.36 21.91
C SER A 146 2.86 -6.68 23.10
N ASP A 147 1.55 -6.64 22.91
CA ASP A 147 0.57 -7.00 23.97
C ASP A 147 0.74 -8.45 24.45
N ALA A 148 1.01 -9.37 23.52
CA ALA A 148 1.27 -10.78 23.87
C ALA A 148 2.54 -10.93 24.71
N ALA A 149 3.62 -10.22 24.35
CA ALA A 149 4.87 -10.22 25.09
C ALA A 149 4.69 -9.62 26.50
N GLU A 150 3.95 -8.52 26.59
CA GLU A 150 3.66 -7.88 27.90
C GLU A 150 2.86 -8.82 28.83
N ARG A 151 1.82 -9.48 28.29
CA ARG A 151 1.04 -10.48 29.07
C ARG A 151 1.90 -11.65 29.52
N ALA A 152 2.80 -12.14 28.67
CA ALA A 152 3.72 -13.21 29.03
C ALA A 152 4.68 -12.78 30.16
N LEU A 153 5.22 -11.57 30.11
CA LEU A 153 6.07 -11.01 31.15
C LEU A 153 5.30 -10.85 32.48
N GLN A 154 4.08 -10.34 32.44
CA GLN A 154 3.22 -10.19 33.62
C GLN A 154 2.92 -11.54 34.24
N THR A 155 2.63 -12.57 33.46
CA THR A 155 2.38 -13.92 33.94
C THR A 155 3.63 -14.50 34.61
N ALA A 156 4.77 -14.41 33.96
CA ALA A 156 6.04 -14.88 34.50
C ALA A 156 6.42 -14.16 35.84
N ALA A 157 6.19 -12.86 35.88
CA ALA A 157 6.42 -12.09 37.14
C ALA A 157 5.50 -12.53 38.28
N ARG A 158 4.24 -12.80 37.99
CA ARG A 158 3.28 -13.34 39.00
C ARG A 158 3.69 -14.73 39.50
N ASP A 159 4.07 -15.62 38.57
CA ASP A 159 4.52 -16.97 38.89
C ASP A 159 5.80 -16.97 39.75
N LYS A 160 6.77 -16.10 39.38
CA LYS A 160 7.97 -15.89 40.18
C LYS A 160 7.65 -15.40 41.59
N SER A 161 6.76 -14.42 41.69
CA SER A 161 6.36 -13.87 43.02
C SER A 161 5.68 -14.92 43.87
N ARG A 162 4.79 -15.74 43.27
CA ARG A 162 4.11 -16.84 43.94
C ARG A 162 5.09 -17.92 44.44
N PHE A 163 6.05 -18.28 43.58
CA PHE A 163 7.09 -19.24 43.91
C PHE A 163 7.96 -18.75 45.07
N MET A 164 8.41 -17.49 45.05
CA MET A 164 9.19 -16.90 46.14
C MET A 164 8.41 -16.87 47.48
N SER A 165 7.12 -16.57 47.41
CA SER A 165 6.25 -16.62 48.61
C SER A 165 6.13 -18.03 49.19
N LEU A 166 6.01 -19.07 48.36
CA LEU A 166 6.00 -20.46 48.78
C LEU A 166 7.32 -20.86 49.41
N LEU A 167 8.44 -20.54 48.79
CA LEU A 167 9.76 -20.82 49.35
C LEU A 167 9.99 -20.15 50.68
N ASN A 168 9.63 -18.88 50.85
CA ASN A 168 9.78 -18.18 52.10
C ASN A 168 8.93 -18.83 53.23
N ARG A 169 7.74 -19.31 52.90
CA ARG A 169 6.88 -20.01 53.88
C ARG A 169 7.49 -21.35 54.30
N GLU A 170 7.97 -22.15 53.31
CA GLU A 170 8.61 -23.46 53.58
C GLU A 170 9.91 -23.30 54.40
N LEU A 171 10.73 -22.32 54.03
CA LEU A 171 11.97 -22.00 54.76
C LEU A 171 11.67 -21.54 56.18
N SER A 172 10.68 -20.67 56.39
CA SER A 172 10.29 -20.21 57.71
C SER A 172 9.76 -21.36 58.56
N THR A 173 8.96 -22.27 57.98
CA THR A 173 8.45 -23.44 58.70
C THR A 173 9.59 -24.40 59.11
N SER A 174 10.52 -24.67 58.20
CA SER A 174 11.67 -25.51 58.43
C SER A 174 12.62 -24.93 59.50
N MET A 175 12.92 -23.61 59.38
CA MET A 175 13.75 -22.91 60.37
C MET A 175 13.13 -22.89 61.77
N ASN A 176 11.84 -22.64 61.86
CA ASN A 176 11.12 -22.67 63.14
C ASN A 176 11.16 -24.08 63.75
N GLY A 177 11.05 -25.14 62.95
CA GLY A 177 11.23 -26.53 63.37
C GLY A 177 12.64 -26.81 63.95
N VAL A 178 13.68 -26.35 63.26
CA VAL A 178 15.08 -26.48 63.73
C VAL A 178 15.30 -25.69 65.03
N LEU A 179 14.79 -24.48 65.09
CA LEU A 179 14.89 -23.65 66.32
C LEU A 179 14.17 -24.31 67.50
N ALA A 180 12.98 -24.88 67.31
CA ALA A 180 12.24 -25.61 68.39
C ALA A 180 13.02 -26.81 68.86
N VAL A 181 13.64 -27.58 67.97
CA VAL A 181 14.50 -28.71 68.34
C VAL A 181 15.74 -28.24 69.10
N ALA A 182 16.40 -27.18 68.65
CA ALA A 182 17.57 -26.61 69.34
C ALA A 182 17.22 -26.09 70.75
N GLU A 183 16.07 -25.44 70.93
CA GLU A 183 15.58 -25.00 72.24
C GLU A 183 15.30 -26.19 73.14
N LEU A 184 14.69 -27.27 72.67
CA LEU A 184 14.45 -28.49 73.44
C LEU A 184 15.76 -29.14 73.85
N LEU A 185 16.76 -29.22 73.05
CA LEU A 185 18.10 -29.75 73.37
C LEU A 185 18.76 -28.86 74.43
N HIS A 186 18.64 -27.55 74.36
CA HIS A 186 19.24 -26.62 75.27
C HIS A 186 18.59 -26.67 76.71
N ARG A 187 17.33 -27.10 76.73
CA ARG A 187 16.56 -27.26 78.04
C ARG A 187 16.76 -28.61 78.68
N GLN A 188 17.40 -29.57 78.06
CA GLN A 188 17.76 -30.83 78.70
C GLN A 188 18.91 -30.58 79.69
N PRO A 189 18.74 -30.81 81.00
CA PRO A 189 19.85 -30.72 81.95
C PRO A 189 20.85 -31.81 81.57
N LEU A 190 22.10 -31.45 81.41
CA LEU A 190 23.21 -32.41 81.36
C LEU A 190 23.16 -33.23 82.67
N ASN A 191 22.66 -34.47 82.62
CA ASN A 191 22.86 -35.40 83.67
C ASN A 191 24.34 -35.75 83.78
N GLU A 192 25.05 -35.07 84.63
CA GLU A 192 26.33 -35.54 85.14
C GLU A 192 26.07 -36.85 85.81
N ALA A 193 26.33 -37.94 85.11
CA ALA A 193 26.47 -39.27 85.73
C ALA A 193 27.94 -39.42 86.16
N ALA A 194 28.19 -39.52 87.45
CA ALA A 194 29.43 -39.84 88.09
C ALA A 194 30.07 -41.11 87.63
#